data_e291747b8fdaef8c280f5a43e73ce9ee
#
_entry.id   e291747b8fdaef8c280f5a43e73ce9ee
#
_cell.length_a   1.000
_cell.length_b   1.000
_cell.length_c   1.000
_cell.angle_alpha   90.00
_cell.angle_beta   90.00
_cell.angle_gamma   90.00
#
_symmetry.space_group_name_H-M   'P 1'
#
loop_
_entity.id
_entity.type
_entity.pdbx_description
1 polymer ?
#
loop_
_entity_poly.entity_id
_entity_poly.type
_entity_poly.pdbx_seq_one_letter_code
_entity_poly.pdbx_strand_id
1 'polypeptide(L)'
;MTAPPATPPHKPAEYRHVDDPGRIPHGADRRVRVALQGPLPAPTRAIAPLPDPSDWTFELIEQYHDVIRQTAARFGLETYPNQLEIITAEQMMDAYASVGMPINYRHWSYGKEFISTDKRYRRGDMGLAYEIVINSDPCISYLMEENTTAMQALVIAHAAYGHNSFFKGNYLFRMWTDASSIIDYLVFARRFISECEERYGMETVETFLDSCHALANYGVDRYRRPSKKTLAQELAERKAREFHAQQQVNELWRTVPKKEGKADGAPEAQRFPTEPQENLLYFIEKNAPLLEPWQREVVRLVRKIAQYFYPQRQTQVMNEGWATFWHHKLLNTLYDDGQLSDGMMLEWISSHTNVIFQPPVGHRAYSGINPYALGFAMYTDIKRICEAPTEEDRVWFPGFAGKPWLPTLDHAMRNYKDESFIGQFLSPKLMRDMHLFAVHDDEKKSELQVAAIHDEAGYREVRQALSQQYDLGTREPNIQVWDVNRRGDRTLTLRHTQYKDRPLGDSTLEVLKHTARLWGFGVALESVNAAGAITKQWSVASPV
;
A
#
# COMPACT_ATOMS: atom_id res chain seq x y z
N MET A 1 21.13 2.91 44.01
CA MET A 1 21.25 2.26 42.69
C MET A 1 21.23 3.37 41.66
N THR A 2 22.40 3.69 41.13
CA THR A 2 22.63 4.80 40.22
C THR A 2 22.30 4.34 38.81
N ALA A 3 21.48 5.11 38.09
CA ALA A 3 21.13 4.88 36.69
C ALA A 3 22.40 5.02 35.80
N PRO A 4 22.52 4.24 34.70
CA PRO A 4 23.61 4.38 33.76
C PRO A 4 23.53 5.73 33.02
N PRO A 5 24.68 6.32 32.64
CA PRO A 5 24.70 7.61 31.96
C PRO A 5 24.07 7.53 30.58
N ALA A 6 23.27 8.54 30.25
CA ALA A 6 22.68 8.73 28.93
C ALA A 6 23.76 8.88 27.87
N THR A 7 23.65 8.12 26.79
CA THR A 7 24.46 8.28 25.57
C THR A 7 24.24 9.68 25.01
N PRO A 8 25.29 10.43 24.66
CA PRO A 8 25.14 11.77 24.09
C PRO A 8 24.47 11.67 22.71
N PRO A 9 23.64 12.65 22.33
CA PRO A 9 23.04 12.69 21.01
C PRO A 9 24.13 12.77 19.93
N HIS A 10 24.02 11.92 18.92
CA HIS A 10 24.82 12.05 17.71
C HIS A 10 24.65 13.47 17.16
N LYS A 11 25.72 14.22 17.09
CA LYS A 11 25.74 15.48 16.37
C LYS A 11 25.51 15.17 14.89
N PRO A 12 24.68 15.98 14.19
CA PRO A 12 24.63 15.91 12.73
C PRO A 12 26.03 16.06 12.16
N ALA A 13 26.35 15.25 11.16
CA ALA A 13 27.64 15.34 10.48
C ALA A 13 27.81 16.77 9.97
N GLU A 14 28.87 17.43 10.42
CA GLU A 14 29.26 18.74 9.89
C GLU A 14 29.56 18.59 8.40
N TYR A 15 28.83 19.32 7.57
CA TYR A 15 29.06 19.43 6.14
C TYR A 15 30.53 19.82 5.90
N ARG A 16 31.36 18.89 5.45
CA ARG A 16 32.65 19.18 4.88
C ARG A 16 32.50 19.40 3.39
N HIS A 17 32.58 20.63 2.95
CA HIS A 17 32.89 20.94 1.56
C HIS A 17 34.27 20.34 1.24
N VAL A 18 34.27 19.32 0.43
CA VAL A 18 35.50 18.82 -0.18
C VAL A 18 35.30 18.98 -1.70
N ASP A 19 36.12 19.85 -2.29
CA ASP A 19 36.27 19.94 -3.74
C ASP A 19 37.04 18.70 -4.23
N ASP A 20 36.36 17.58 -4.32
CA ASP A 20 36.88 16.34 -4.90
C ASP A 20 36.33 16.24 -6.35
N PRO A 21 37.21 16.15 -7.36
CA PRO A 21 36.78 16.08 -8.77
C PRO A 21 35.97 14.86 -9.14
N GLY A 22 35.81 13.86 -8.24
CA GLY A 22 34.93 12.68 -8.40
C GLY A 22 33.56 12.80 -7.74
N ARG A 23 33.27 13.85 -6.96
CA ARG A 23 31.98 14.07 -6.31
C ARG A 23 31.06 14.93 -7.15
N ILE A 24 29.78 14.58 -7.17
CA ILE A 24 28.73 15.33 -7.88
C ILE A 24 28.59 16.71 -7.21
N PRO A 25 28.71 17.85 -7.95
CA PRO A 25 28.48 19.16 -7.37
C PRO A 25 27.02 19.33 -6.94
N HIS A 26 26.82 19.82 -5.71
CA HIS A 26 25.51 20.23 -5.22
C HIS A 26 24.92 21.34 -6.11
N GLY A 27 23.91 21.04 -6.86
CA GLY A 27 23.19 22.00 -7.69
C GLY A 27 21.81 21.45 -8.04
N ALA A 28 20.79 22.26 -7.80
CA ALA A 28 19.43 21.95 -8.17
C ALA A 28 19.36 21.40 -9.62
N ASP A 29 18.72 20.25 -9.77
CA ASP A 29 18.33 19.65 -11.06
C ASP A 29 19.34 18.70 -11.75
N ARG A 30 20.16 17.96 -11.01
CA ARG A 30 20.95 16.87 -11.60
C ARG A 30 20.45 15.51 -11.14
N ARG A 31 19.45 14.99 -11.84
CA ARG A 31 19.11 13.57 -11.80
C ARG A 31 20.04 12.83 -12.74
N VAL A 32 20.93 12.01 -12.20
CA VAL A 32 21.76 11.13 -13.03
C VAL A 32 21.01 9.83 -13.21
N ARG A 33 20.69 9.51 -14.44
CA ARG A 33 19.99 8.27 -14.81
C ARG A 33 21.00 7.21 -15.20
N VAL A 34 21.04 6.12 -14.46
CA VAL A 34 21.77 4.91 -14.83
C VAL A 34 20.77 3.94 -15.43
N ALA A 35 20.65 3.92 -16.74
CA ALA A 35 19.78 2.99 -17.48
C ALA A 35 20.57 1.72 -17.79
N LEU A 36 20.25 0.63 -17.11
CA LEU A 36 20.93 -0.64 -17.26
C LEU A 36 20.05 -1.59 -18.08
N GLN A 37 20.38 -1.75 -19.36
CA GLN A 37 19.69 -2.67 -20.28
C GLN A 37 20.67 -3.66 -20.91
N GLY A 38 20.32 -4.92 -20.91
CA GLY A 38 20.97 -5.96 -21.70
C GLY A 38 20.57 -7.38 -21.26
N PRO A 39 20.57 -8.36 -22.18
CA PRO A 39 20.40 -9.76 -21.82
C PRO A 39 21.55 -10.24 -20.94
N LEU A 40 21.23 -11.09 -19.94
CA LEU A 40 22.20 -11.66 -19.01
C LEU A 40 23.28 -12.47 -19.76
N PRO A 41 24.58 -12.21 -19.55
CA PRO A 41 25.63 -13.11 -20.01
C PRO A 41 25.58 -14.42 -19.22
N ALA A 42 25.90 -15.52 -19.87
CA ALA A 42 26.02 -16.84 -19.25
C ALA A 42 27.09 -16.82 -18.14
N PRO A 43 26.90 -17.50 -16.99
CA PRO A 43 27.81 -17.47 -15.85
C PRO A 43 29.06 -18.30 -16.15
N THR A 44 30.15 -17.66 -16.55
CA THR A 44 31.43 -18.35 -16.84
C THR A 44 32.68 -17.55 -16.46
N ARG A 45 32.66 -16.84 -15.32
CA ARG A 45 33.93 -16.38 -14.72
C ARG A 45 33.75 -16.30 -13.22
N ALA A 46 34.77 -16.76 -12.46
CA ALA A 46 34.90 -16.39 -11.04
C ALA A 46 34.78 -14.88 -10.94
N ILE A 47 33.76 -14.41 -10.24
CA ILE A 47 33.49 -12.99 -10.09
C ILE A 47 34.58 -12.46 -9.17
N ALA A 48 35.31 -11.44 -9.59
CA ALA A 48 36.33 -10.81 -8.77
C ALA A 48 35.68 -10.16 -7.54
N PRO A 49 36.38 -10.13 -6.38
CA PRO A 49 35.90 -9.38 -5.21
C PRO A 49 35.59 -7.94 -5.60
N LEU A 50 34.47 -7.43 -5.11
CA LEU A 50 34.06 -6.05 -5.36
C LEU A 50 34.95 -5.10 -4.55
N PRO A 51 35.33 -3.92 -5.11
CA PRO A 51 35.97 -2.87 -4.35
C PRO A 51 35.09 -2.42 -3.18
N ASP A 52 35.70 -2.12 -2.05
CA ASP A 52 35.01 -1.73 -0.81
C ASP A 52 35.58 -0.41 -0.25
N PRO A 53 35.50 0.69 -1.00
CA PRO A 53 35.84 2.01 -0.46
C PRO A 53 34.69 2.53 0.41
N SER A 54 35.00 3.44 1.34
CA SER A 54 33.99 4.12 2.16
C SER A 54 33.03 4.98 1.32
N ASP A 55 33.55 5.58 0.25
CA ASP A 55 32.77 6.45 -0.65
C ASP A 55 32.52 5.72 -2.00
N TRP A 56 31.29 5.78 -2.48
CA TRP A 56 30.90 5.17 -3.73
C TRP A 56 31.20 6.06 -4.95
N THR A 57 31.32 5.44 -6.13
CA THR A 57 31.30 6.10 -7.45
C THR A 57 30.18 5.51 -8.31
N PHE A 58 29.83 6.17 -9.41
CA PHE A 58 28.81 5.64 -10.34
C PHE A 58 29.22 4.28 -10.92
N GLU A 59 30.50 4.15 -11.30
CA GLU A 59 31.04 2.89 -11.82
C GLU A 59 30.94 1.77 -10.78
N LEU A 60 31.15 2.10 -9.50
CA LEU A 60 31.03 1.14 -8.43
C LEU A 60 29.58 0.74 -8.19
N ILE A 61 28.64 1.68 -8.23
CA ILE A 61 27.19 1.39 -8.14
C ILE A 61 26.77 0.47 -9.29
N GLU A 62 27.23 0.72 -10.53
CA GLU A 62 26.96 -0.16 -11.67
C GLU A 62 27.51 -1.58 -11.44
N GLN A 63 28.71 -1.72 -10.90
CA GLN A 63 29.30 -3.02 -10.58
C GLN A 63 28.48 -3.76 -9.52
N TYR A 64 28.09 -3.11 -8.43
CA TYR A 64 27.23 -3.71 -7.40
C TYR A 64 25.88 -4.09 -7.97
N HIS A 65 25.26 -3.21 -8.75
CA HIS A 65 24.00 -3.50 -9.42
C HIS A 65 24.09 -4.74 -10.32
N ASP A 66 25.16 -4.85 -11.11
CA ASP A 66 25.34 -5.99 -12.01
C ASP A 66 25.51 -7.32 -11.27
N VAL A 67 26.29 -7.32 -10.20
CA VAL A 67 26.52 -8.54 -9.40
C VAL A 67 25.24 -8.93 -8.64
N ILE A 68 24.53 -7.97 -8.05
CA ILE A 68 23.24 -8.21 -7.41
C ILE A 68 22.22 -8.73 -8.44
N ARG A 69 22.18 -8.16 -9.66
CA ARG A 69 21.34 -8.61 -10.76
C ARG A 69 21.59 -10.08 -11.13
N GLN A 70 22.85 -10.46 -11.26
CA GLN A 70 23.24 -11.83 -11.58
C GLN A 70 22.81 -12.80 -10.46
N THR A 71 23.00 -12.39 -9.20
CA THR A 71 22.60 -13.18 -8.05
C THR A 71 21.08 -13.29 -7.94
N ALA A 72 20.33 -12.21 -8.16
CA ALA A 72 18.86 -12.21 -8.21
C ALA A 72 18.31 -13.14 -9.31
N ALA A 73 18.96 -13.14 -10.47
CA ALA A 73 18.60 -14.03 -11.57
C ALA A 73 18.83 -15.52 -11.24
N ARG A 74 19.85 -15.86 -10.45
CA ARG A 74 20.07 -17.25 -9.93
C ARG A 74 18.89 -17.76 -9.11
N PHE A 75 18.19 -16.86 -8.44
CA PHE A 75 16.97 -17.17 -7.67
C PHE A 75 15.67 -17.00 -8.47
N GLY A 76 15.75 -16.61 -9.74
CA GLY A 76 14.58 -16.44 -10.61
C GLY A 76 13.72 -15.23 -10.28
N LEU A 77 14.27 -14.17 -9.68
CA LEU A 77 13.55 -12.94 -9.44
C LEU A 77 13.22 -12.23 -10.77
N GLU A 78 11.95 -12.01 -11.01
CA GLU A 78 11.44 -11.29 -12.18
C GLU A 78 11.20 -9.82 -11.84
N THR A 79 11.93 -8.91 -12.49
CA THR A 79 11.82 -7.46 -12.28
C THR A 79 11.45 -6.72 -13.57
N TYR A 80 10.91 -5.52 -13.45
CA TYR A 80 10.98 -4.54 -14.54
C TYR A 80 12.45 -4.11 -14.74
N PRO A 81 12.83 -3.54 -15.89
CA PRO A 81 14.11 -2.86 -16.03
C PRO A 81 14.30 -1.86 -14.90
N ASN A 82 15.50 -1.80 -14.32
CA ASN A 82 15.79 -0.87 -13.22
C ASN A 82 16.33 0.46 -13.76
N GLN A 83 15.88 1.55 -13.13
CA GLN A 83 16.42 2.89 -13.28
C GLN A 83 16.81 3.38 -11.88
N LEU A 84 18.11 3.51 -11.62
CA LEU A 84 18.63 4.03 -10.38
C LEU A 84 18.87 5.54 -10.51
N GLU A 85 18.35 6.32 -9.57
CA GLU A 85 18.54 7.77 -9.51
C GLU A 85 19.11 8.15 -8.15
N ILE A 86 20.23 8.86 -8.13
CA ILE A 86 20.85 9.36 -6.90
C ILE A 86 20.27 10.74 -6.61
N ILE A 87 19.77 10.93 -5.39
CA ILE A 87 19.15 12.17 -4.93
C ILE A 87 19.72 12.60 -3.56
N THR A 88 19.67 13.91 -3.29
CA THR A 88 20.06 14.46 -2.00
C THR A 88 19.02 14.20 -0.90
N ALA A 89 19.41 14.36 0.36
CA ALA A 89 18.47 14.27 1.49
C ALA A 89 17.30 15.26 1.37
N GLU A 90 17.53 16.47 0.83
CA GLU A 90 16.45 17.45 0.60
C GLU A 90 15.45 16.97 -0.46
N GLN A 91 15.96 16.41 -1.56
CA GLN A 91 15.10 15.84 -2.61
C GLN A 91 14.34 14.60 -2.09
N MET A 92 14.97 13.81 -1.23
CA MET A 92 14.32 12.68 -0.56
C MET A 92 13.16 13.17 0.35
N MET A 93 13.38 14.23 1.13
CA MET A 93 12.34 14.83 1.97
C MET A 93 11.19 15.41 1.13
N ASP A 94 11.47 16.05 0.00
CA ASP A 94 10.45 16.55 -0.93
C ASP A 94 9.62 15.40 -1.51
N ALA A 95 10.28 14.30 -1.86
CA ALA A 95 9.61 13.10 -2.34
C ALA A 95 8.68 12.49 -1.26
N TYR A 96 9.12 12.43 0.00
CA TYR A 96 8.25 12.01 1.10
C TYR A 96 7.05 12.91 1.27
N ALA A 97 7.25 14.21 1.26
CA ALA A 97 6.19 15.20 1.41
C ALA A 97 5.12 15.08 0.30
N SER A 98 5.53 14.66 -0.88
CA SER A 98 4.65 14.42 -2.04
C SER A 98 4.14 12.97 -2.14
N VAL A 99 3.94 12.32 -0.99
CA VAL A 99 3.39 10.94 -0.89
C VAL A 99 4.29 9.89 -1.58
N GLY A 100 5.62 10.06 -1.49
CA GLY A 100 6.59 9.18 -2.14
C GLY A 100 6.64 9.32 -3.67
N MET A 101 6.10 10.42 -4.23
CA MET A 101 6.01 10.61 -5.67
C MET A 101 6.56 11.99 -6.09
N PRO A 102 7.88 12.12 -6.34
CA PRO A 102 8.54 13.38 -6.63
C PRO A 102 8.01 14.11 -7.87
N ILE A 103 7.32 13.37 -8.76
CA ILE A 103 6.80 13.88 -10.03
C ILE A 103 5.35 14.38 -9.88
N ASN A 104 4.72 14.23 -8.70
CA ASN A 104 3.32 14.58 -8.47
C ASN A 104 3.06 16.09 -8.70
N TYR A 105 1.78 16.46 -8.88
CA TYR A 105 1.38 17.88 -8.90
C TYR A 105 1.63 18.54 -7.55
N ARG A 106 1.70 19.87 -7.53
CA ARG A 106 1.92 20.64 -6.30
C ARG A 106 0.61 20.77 -5.52
N HIS A 107 0.72 20.79 -4.21
CA HIS A 107 -0.39 21.05 -3.30
C HIS A 107 0.15 21.64 -1.98
N TRP A 108 -0.56 22.57 -1.36
CA TRP A 108 -0.13 23.25 -0.13
C TRP A 108 0.19 22.26 1.02
N SER A 109 -0.54 21.14 1.11
CA SER A 109 -0.33 20.14 2.15
C SER A 109 1.05 19.47 2.04
N TYR A 110 1.61 19.36 0.84
CA TYR A 110 2.95 18.79 0.63
C TYR A 110 4.04 19.72 1.18
N GLY A 111 3.90 21.04 0.97
CA GLY A 111 4.82 22.01 1.57
C GLY A 111 4.75 22.01 3.10
N LYS A 112 3.56 21.85 3.69
CA LYS A 112 3.39 21.71 5.14
C LYS A 112 4.03 20.44 5.66
N GLU A 113 3.87 19.31 4.96
CA GLU A 113 4.49 18.04 5.33
C GLU A 113 6.01 18.10 5.20
N PHE A 114 6.55 18.74 4.16
CA PHE A 114 7.97 18.98 4.00
C PHE A 114 8.55 19.70 5.23
N ILE A 115 7.95 20.83 5.63
CA ILE A 115 8.40 21.60 6.80
C ILE A 115 8.33 20.76 8.09
N SER A 116 7.31 19.93 8.23
CA SER A 116 7.15 19.04 9.38
C SER A 116 8.24 17.96 9.41
N THR A 117 8.51 17.35 8.27
CA THR A 117 9.52 16.30 8.09
C THR A 117 10.94 16.86 8.29
N ASP A 118 11.26 18.02 7.69
CA ASP A 118 12.55 18.70 7.86
C ASP A 118 12.83 19.03 9.34
N LYS A 119 11.82 19.55 10.07
CA LYS A 119 11.96 19.84 11.49
C LYS A 119 12.22 18.58 12.32
N ARG A 120 11.55 17.47 12.02
CA ARG A 120 11.72 16.19 12.73
C ARG A 120 13.09 15.58 12.42
N TYR A 121 13.51 15.63 11.16
CA TYR A 121 14.83 15.18 10.73
C TYR A 121 15.95 15.95 11.41
N ARG A 122 15.91 17.29 11.39
CA ARG A 122 16.92 18.16 12.06
C ARG A 122 16.98 17.99 13.58
N ARG A 123 15.88 17.54 14.22
CA ARG A 123 15.85 17.22 15.65
C ARG A 123 16.36 15.82 15.97
N GLY A 124 16.60 14.99 14.96
CA GLY A 124 16.92 13.58 15.15
C GLY A 124 15.72 12.72 15.61
N ASP A 125 14.49 13.26 15.51
CA ASP A 125 13.27 12.55 15.88
C ASP A 125 12.83 11.55 14.77
N MET A 126 13.43 11.65 13.59
CA MET A 126 13.12 10.83 12.42
C MET A 126 14.37 10.61 11.59
N GLY A 127 14.64 9.35 11.20
CA GLY A 127 15.57 9.03 10.12
C GLY A 127 14.88 9.16 8.77
N LEU A 128 15.62 9.48 7.71
CA LEU A 128 15.11 9.29 6.35
C LEU A 128 15.23 7.82 5.99
N ALA A 129 14.28 7.30 5.21
CA ALA A 129 14.53 6.04 4.54
C ALA A 129 15.61 6.25 3.49
N TYR A 130 16.33 5.20 3.22
CA TYR A 130 17.51 5.27 2.35
C TYR A 130 17.15 5.20 0.87
N GLU A 131 15.85 4.96 0.57
CA GLU A 131 15.31 4.82 -0.79
C GLU A 131 13.83 5.20 -0.90
N ILE A 132 13.43 5.51 -2.13
CA ILE A 132 12.02 5.51 -2.57
C ILE A 132 11.95 4.71 -3.87
N VAL A 133 10.95 3.85 -4.02
CA VAL A 133 10.77 3.00 -5.20
C VAL A 133 9.41 3.28 -5.84
N ILE A 134 9.44 3.56 -7.14
CA ILE A 134 8.23 3.79 -7.93
C ILE A 134 7.93 2.55 -8.77
N ASN A 135 6.73 2.01 -8.61
CA ASN A 135 6.21 0.93 -9.43
C ASN A 135 5.93 1.45 -10.85
N SER A 136 6.98 1.52 -11.65
CA SER A 136 6.95 1.96 -13.05
C SER A 136 7.74 0.99 -13.94
N ASP A 137 7.64 1.14 -15.24
CA ASP A 137 8.43 0.40 -16.21
C ASP A 137 9.15 1.40 -17.16
N PRO A 138 10.47 1.62 -16.97
CA PRO A 138 11.37 1.02 -15.98
C PRO A 138 11.00 1.39 -14.53
N CYS A 139 11.29 0.48 -13.58
CA CYS A 139 11.12 0.73 -12.14
C CYS A 139 12.18 1.72 -11.66
N ILE A 140 11.73 2.85 -11.12
CA ILE A 140 12.63 3.91 -10.65
C ILE A 140 12.90 3.71 -9.16
N SER A 141 14.20 3.62 -8.81
CA SER A 141 14.65 3.59 -7.43
C SER A 141 15.49 4.83 -7.14
N TYR A 142 15.03 5.66 -6.21
CA TYR A 142 15.79 6.81 -5.71
C TYR A 142 16.64 6.35 -4.55
N LEU A 143 17.96 6.58 -4.66
CA LEU A 143 18.96 6.27 -3.67
C LEU A 143 19.52 7.56 -3.09
N MET A 144 19.75 7.59 -1.78
CA MET A 144 20.28 8.77 -1.12
C MET A 144 21.78 8.93 -1.37
N GLU A 145 22.22 10.14 -1.72
CA GLU A 145 23.64 10.46 -2.01
C GLU A 145 24.54 10.17 -0.79
N GLU A 146 24.01 10.40 0.41
CA GLU A 146 24.76 10.25 1.66
C GLU A 146 24.91 8.79 2.13
N ASN A 147 24.33 7.82 1.42
CA ASN A 147 24.54 6.41 1.74
C ASN A 147 26.00 6.00 1.52
N THR A 148 26.55 5.18 2.41
CA THR A 148 27.82 4.51 2.19
C THR A 148 27.74 3.48 1.06
N THR A 149 28.87 2.99 0.57
CA THR A 149 28.89 1.91 -0.44
C THR A 149 28.11 0.67 0.01
N ALA A 150 28.27 0.25 1.27
CA ALA A 150 27.52 -0.87 1.84
C ALA A 150 26.01 -0.61 1.86
N MET A 151 25.62 0.60 2.23
CA MET A 151 24.20 1.01 2.21
C MET A 151 23.65 1.11 0.80
N GLN A 152 24.43 1.59 -0.19
CA GLN A 152 24.00 1.58 -1.58
C GLN A 152 23.76 0.15 -2.09
N ALA A 153 24.65 -0.79 -1.78
CA ALA A 153 24.46 -2.19 -2.15
C ALA A 153 23.19 -2.80 -1.50
N LEU A 154 22.95 -2.51 -0.21
CA LEU A 154 21.74 -2.94 0.49
C LEU A 154 20.49 -2.38 -0.18
N VAL A 155 20.47 -1.09 -0.45
CA VAL A 155 19.33 -0.39 -1.05
C VAL A 155 19.07 -0.90 -2.47
N ILE A 156 20.12 -1.14 -3.28
CA ILE A 156 19.96 -1.74 -4.61
C ILE A 156 19.30 -3.12 -4.49
N ALA A 157 19.77 -3.99 -3.58
CA ALA A 157 19.18 -5.30 -3.39
C ALA A 157 17.72 -5.21 -2.91
N HIS A 158 17.40 -4.27 -2.01
CA HIS A 158 16.08 -4.05 -1.44
C HIS A 158 15.10 -3.44 -2.47
N ALA A 159 15.47 -2.32 -3.07
CA ALA A 159 14.64 -1.55 -3.97
C ALA A 159 14.54 -2.19 -5.37
N ALA A 160 15.69 -2.34 -6.04
CA ALA A 160 15.73 -2.74 -7.44
C ALA A 160 15.40 -4.23 -7.68
N TYR A 161 15.54 -5.08 -6.65
CA TYR A 161 15.24 -6.51 -6.76
C TYR A 161 14.15 -6.97 -5.80
N GLY A 162 14.10 -6.48 -4.58
CA GLY A 162 13.03 -6.78 -3.63
C GLY A 162 11.71 -6.15 -4.06
N HIS A 163 11.55 -4.85 -3.91
CA HIS A 163 10.31 -4.15 -4.24
C HIS A 163 9.92 -4.29 -5.70
N ASN A 164 10.85 -4.15 -6.64
CA ASN A 164 10.58 -4.27 -8.07
C ASN A 164 9.98 -5.63 -8.42
N SER A 165 10.56 -6.75 -7.90
CA SER A 165 10.01 -8.09 -8.16
C SER A 165 8.63 -8.28 -7.53
N PHE A 166 8.37 -7.67 -6.37
CA PHE A 166 7.06 -7.68 -5.75
C PHE A 166 6.03 -6.94 -6.60
N PHE A 167 6.33 -5.75 -7.06
CA PHE A 167 5.44 -4.95 -7.91
C PHE A 167 5.07 -5.68 -9.20
N LYS A 168 6.05 -6.28 -9.85
CA LYS A 168 5.83 -7.04 -11.08
C LYS A 168 5.07 -8.34 -10.83
N GLY A 169 5.32 -9.01 -9.70
CA GLY A 169 4.80 -10.34 -9.37
C GLY A 169 3.40 -10.33 -8.77
N ASN A 170 3.13 -9.48 -7.79
CA ASN A 170 1.90 -9.52 -7.01
C ASN A 170 0.65 -9.20 -7.83
N TYR A 171 -0.42 -9.97 -7.60
CA TYR A 171 -1.67 -9.87 -8.38
C TYR A 171 -2.38 -8.52 -8.24
N LEU A 172 -2.29 -7.85 -7.08
CA LEU A 172 -2.96 -6.57 -6.86
C LEU A 172 -2.34 -5.47 -7.72
N PHE A 173 -1.00 -5.44 -7.81
CA PHE A 173 -0.31 -4.48 -8.67
C PHE A 173 -0.65 -4.71 -10.12
N ARG A 174 -0.63 -5.96 -10.60
CA ARG A 174 -1.03 -6.30 -11.98
C ARG A 174 -2.49 -6.00 -12.28
N MET A 175 -3.36 -6.03 -11.27
CA MET A 175 -4.79 -5.77 -11.43
C MET A 175 -5.12 -4.28 -11.46
N TRP A 176 -4.44 -3.48 -10.64
CA TRP A 176 -4.85 -2.12 -10.30
C TRP A 176 -3.86 -1.03 -10.73
N THR A 177 -2.65 -1.40 -11.13
CA THR A 177 -1.64 -0.44 -11.56
C THR A 177 -1.25 -0.68 -13.02
N ASP A 178 -0.82 0.39 -13.68
CA ASP A 178 -0.20 0.33 -14.99
C ASP A 178 1.19 0.96 -14.88
N ALA A 179 2.20 0.11 -14.67
CA ALA A 179 3.57 0.55 -14.48
C ALA A 179 4.14 1.28 -15.69
N SER A 180 3.70 0.93 -16.91
CA SER A 180 4.22 1.52 -18.14
C SER A 180 3.75 2.95 -18.39
N SER A 181 2.60 3.33 -17.85
CA SER A 181 1.98 4.64 -18.13
C SER A 181 2.00 5.62 -16.96
N ILE A 182 2.36 5.17 -15.75
CA ILE A 182 2.20 6.01 -14.55
C ILE A 182 3.04 7.28 -14.60
N ILE A 183 4.28 7.21 -15.07
CA ILE A 183 5.18 8.38 -15.12
C ILE A 183 4.63 9.45 -16.05
N ASP A 184 4.24 9.07 -17.26
CA ASP A 184 3.63 9.98 -18.22
C ASP A 184 2.32 10.58 -17.69
N TYR A 185 1.54 9.76 -16.99
CA TYR A 185 0.31 10.20 -16.37
C TYR A 185 0.53 11.24 -15.27
N LEU A 186 1.56 11.08 -14.44
CA LEU A 186 1.91 12.05 -13.40
C LEU A 186 2.44 13.36 -13.99
N VAL A 187 3.27 13.27 -15.04
CA VAL A 187 3.73 14.46 -15.79
C VAL A 187 2.53 15.21 -16.39
N PHE A 188 1.60 14.48 -17.00
CA PHE A 188 0.35 15.06 -17.49
C PHE A 188 -0.46 15.72 -16.36
N ALA A 189 -0.65 15.03 -15.23
CA ALA A 189 -1.40 15.53 -14.09
C ALA A 189 -0.80 16.85 -13.56
N ARG A 190 0.53 16.89 -13.39
CA ARG A 190 1.25 18.09 -12.94
C ARG A 190 1.05 19.26 -13.88
N ARG A 191 1.21 19.04 -15.19
CA ARG A 191 0.99 20.09 -16.19
C ARG A 191 -0.45 20.57 -16.19
N PHE A 192 -1.42 19.66 -16.18
CA PHE A 192 -2.84 19.99 -16.21
C PHE A 192 -3.27 20.81 -14.99
N ILE A 193 -2.81 20.47 -13.79
CA ILE A 193 -3.11 21.25 -12.58
C ILE A 193 -2.51 22.64 -12.69
N SER A 194 -1.25 22.79 -13.12
CA SER A 194 -0.64 24.11 -13.31
C SER A 194 -1.39 24.98 -14.35
N GLU A 195 -1.84 24.39 -15.46
CA GLU A 195 -2.67 25.09 -16.46
C GLU A 195 -4.03 25.52 -15.85
N CYS A 196 -4.61 24.71 -14.96
CA CYS A 196 -5.83 25.07 -14.24
C CYS A 196 -5.57 26.22 -13.25
N GLU A 197 -4.47 26.20 -12.51
CA GLU A 197 -4.07 27.26 -11.58
C GLU A 197 -3.89 28.62 -12.30
N GLU A 198 -3.25 28.62 -13.46
CA GLU A 198 -3.08 29.80 -14.29
C GLU A 198 -4.42 30.34 -14.80
N ARG A 199 -5.35 29.47 -15.17
CA ARG A 199 -6.61 29.85 -15.80
C ARG A 199 -7.70 30.22 -14.80
N TYR A 200 -7.81 29.50 -13.69
CA TYR A 200 -8.92 29.61 -12.73
C TYR A 200 -8.50 30.19 -11.38
N GLY A 201 -7.20 30.39 -11.18
CA GLY A 201 -6.60 30.87 -9.93
C GLY A 201 -6.23 29.72 -8.98
N MET A 202 -5.06 29.87 -8.33
CA MET A 202 -4.49 28.86 -7.42
C MET A 202 -5.47 28.49 -6.30
N GLU A 203 -6.06 29.47 -5.60
CA GLU A 203 -6.97 29.23 -4.47
C GLU A 203 -8.20 28.40 -4.87
N THR A 204 -8.75 28.66 -6.06
CA THR A 204 -9.90 27.91 -6.59
C THR A 204 -9.55 26.46 -6.85
N VAL A 205 -8.39 26.21 -7.47
CA VAL A 205 -7.94 24.85 -7.80
C VAL A 205 -7.54 24.07 -6.55
N GLU A 206 -6.80 24.69 -5.63
CA GLU A 206 -6.40 24.06 -4.36
C GLU A 206 -7.61 23.71 -3.48
N THR A 207 -8.58 24.63 -3.33
CA THR A 207 -9.82 24.36 -2.59
C THR A 207 -10.60 23.17 -3.19
N PHE A 208 -10.58 23.04 -4.52
CA PHE A 208 -11.21 21.92 -5.20
C PHE A 208 -10.42 20.63 -5.01
N LEU A 209 -9.08 20.67 -5.09
CA LEU A 209 -8.20 19.55 -4.80
C LEU A 209 -8.36 19.07 -3.35
N ASP A 210 -8.44 19.96 -2.36
CA ASP A 210 -8.73 19.62 -0.97
C ASP A 210 -9.98 18.74 -0.85
N SER A 211 -11.04 19.11 -1.59
CA SER A 211 -12.28 18.33 -1.58
C SER A 211 -12.11 16.95 -2.24
N CYS A 212 -11.32 16.86 -3.29
CA CYS A 212 -10.99 15.58 -3.92
C CYS A 212 -10.12 14.68 -2.99
N HIS A 213 -9.11 15.27 -2.34
CA HIS A 213 -8.23 14.56 -1.42
C HIS A 213 -8.98 14.03 -0.19
N ALA A 214 -9.94 14.78 0.35
CA ALA A 214 -10.78 14.33 1.46
C ALA A 214 -11.55 13.04 1.16
N LEU A 215 -11.80 12.75 -0.13
CA LEU A 215 -12.49 11.55 -0.61
C LEU A 215 -11.58 10.55 -1.33
N ALA A 216 -10.27 10.74 -1.37
CA ALA A 216 -9.35 9.90 -2.14
C ALA A 216 -9.47 8.40 -1.78
N ASN A 217 -9.63 8.07 -0.50
CA ASN A 217 -9.82 6.69 -0.03
C ASN A 217 -11.12 6.05 -0.53
N TYR A 218 -12.12 6.86 -0.87
CA TYR A 218 -13.39 6.44 -1.47
C TYR A 218 -13.42 6.64 -2.99
N GLY A 219 -12.26 6.92 -3.58
CA GLY A 219 -12.05 7.06 -5.03
C GLY A 219 -11.49 5.80 -5.70
N VAL A 220 -11.35 4.68 -4.97
CA VAL A 220 -10.75 3.46 -5.46
C VAL A 220 -11.80 2.40 -5.80
N ASP A 221 -11.53 1.61 -6.85
CA ASP A 221 -12.28 0.40 -7.15
C ASP A 221 -11.68 -0.76 -6.35
N ARG A 222 -12.48 -1.38 -5.50
CA ARG A 222 -12.08 -2.53 -4.68
C ARG A 222 -12.26 -3.86 -5.41
N TYR A 223 -13.17 -3.87 -6.37
CA TYR A 223 -13.49 -5.02 -7.21
C TYR A 223 -13.44 -4.62 -8.68
N ARG A 224 -12.99 -5.55 -9.51
CA ARG A 224 -13.00 -5.33 -10.97
C ARG A 224 -14.45 -5.25 -11.44
N ARG A 225 -14.86 -4.10 -11.94
CA ARG A 225 -16.21 -3.91 -12.47
C ARG A 225 -16.39 -4.83 -13.66
N PRO A 226 -17.47 -5.61 -13.71
CA PRO A 226 -17.82 -6.34 -14.94
C PRO A 226 -18.04 -5.33 -16.08
N SER A 227 -17.65 -5.70 -17.27
CA SER A 227 -17.93 -4.89 -18.47
C SER A 227 -19.43 -4.60 -18.54
N LYS A 228 -19.78 -3.35 -18.87
CA LYS A 228 -21.20 -2.99 -19.05
C LYS A 228 -21.79 -3.87 -20.13
N LYS A 229 -22.80 -4.65 -19.75
CA LYS A 229 -23.57 -5.47 -20.69
C LYS A 229 -24.49 -4.57 -21.49
N THR A 230 -24.74 -4.94 -22.72
CA THR A 230 -25.81 -4.31 -23.50
C THR A 230 -27.16 -4.72 -22.94
N LEU A 231 -28.19 -3.91 -23.11
CA LEU A 231 -29.57 -4.23 -22.67
C LEU A 231 -30.03 -5.62 -23.19
N ALA A 232 -29.62 -5.96 -24.42
CA ALA A 232 -29.93 -7.27 -24.99
C ALA A 232 -29.24 -8.43 -24.24
N GLN A 233 -27.99 -8.24 -23.81
CA GLN A 233 -27.25 -9.23 -23.01
C GLN A 233 -27.86 -9.38 -21.61
N GLU A 234 -28.23 -8.27 -20.95
CA GLU A 234 -28.90 -8.31 -19.64
C GLU A 234 -30.23 -9.05 -19.69
N LEU A 235 -31.05 -8.78 -20.73
CA LEU A 235 -32.30 -9.44 -20.93
C LEU A 235 -32.15 -10.96 -21.25
N ALA A 236 -31.13 -11.31 -22.04
CA ALA A 236 -30.81 -12.71 -22.34
C ALA A 236 -30.37 -13.48 -21.08
N GLU A 237 -29.50 -12.89 -20.27
CA GLU A 237 -29.06 -13.51 -19.02
C GLU A 237 -30.18 -13.61 -17.97
N ARG A 238 -31.05 -12.61 -17.90
CA ARG A 238 -32.21 -12.65 -17.04
C ARG A 238 -33.12 -13.83 -17.42
N LYS A 239 -33.43 -13.97 -18.71
CA LYS A 239 -34.21 -15.12 -19.22
C LYS A 239 -33.53 -16.47 -18.93
N ALA A 240 -32.18 -16.53 -19.11
CA ALA A 240 -31.43 -17.74 -18.81
C ALA A 240 -31.48 -18.10 -17.32
N ARG A 241 -31.37 -17.12 -16.43
CA ARG A 241 -31.50 -17.33 -14.97
C ARG A 241 -32.91 -17.76 -14.58
N GLU A 242 -33.93 -17.13 -15.14
CA GLU A 242 -35.33 -17.49 -14.92
C GLU A 242 -35.63 -18.94 -15.41
N PHE A 243 -35.08 -19.28 -16.57
CA PHE A 243 -35.19 -20.64 -17.12
C PHE A 243 -34.47 -21.68 -16.25
N HIS A 244 -33.26 -21.38 -15.80
CA HIS A 244 -32.48 -22.26 -14.91
C HIS A 244 -33.19 -22.45 -13.56
N ALA A 245 -33.70 -21.36 -12.96
CA ALA A 245 -34.48 -21.43 -11.73
C ALA A 245 -35.77 -22.27 -11.91
N GLN A 246 -36.43 -22.13 -13.05
CA GLN A 246 -37.63 -22.94 -13.38
C GLN A 246 -37.30 -24.43 -13.56
N GLN A 247 -36.10 -24.78 -14.05
CA GLN A 247 -35.71 -26.19 -14.17
C GLN A 247 -35.36 -26.83 -12.82
N GLN A 248 -34.92 -26.05 -11.84
CA GLN A 248 -34.63 -26.56 -10.50
C GLN A 248 -35.86 -26.72 -9.60
N VAL A 249 -37.00 -26.15 -9.98
CA VAL A 249 -38.24 -26.28 -9.22
C VAL A 249 -39.03 -27.50 -9.74
N ASN A 250 -39.35 -28.43 -8.84
CA ASN A 250 -40.14 -29.60 -9.13
C ASN A 250 -41.46 -29.18 -9.78
N GLU A 251 -41.91 -29.89 -10.84
CA GLU A 251 -43.15 -29.61 -11.58
C GLU A 251 -44.38 -29.46 -10.70
N LEU A 252 -44.43 -30.18 -9.57
CA LEU A 252 -45.51 -30.08 -8.59
C LEU A 252 -45.69 -28.68 -8.00
N TRP A 253 -44.61 -27.90 -7.86
CA TRP A 253 -44.66 -26.54 -7.33
C TRP A 253 -45.04 -25.49 -8.37
N ARG A 254 -45.04 -25.85 -9.65
CA ARG A 254 -45.50 -24.97 -10.74
C ARG A 254 -47.02 -24.79 -10.76
N THR A 255 -47.75 -25.72 -10.14
CA THR A 255 -49.22 -25.71 -10.08
C THR A 255 -49.78 -24.98 -8.85
N VAL A 256 -48.94 -24.58 -7.91
CA VAL A 256 -49.38 -23.78 -6.75
C VAL A 256 -49.73 -22.37 -7.25
N PRO A 257 -50.99 -21.90 -7.03
CA PRO A 257 -51.35 -20.54 -7.41
C PRO A 257 -50.34 -19.57 -6.77
N LYS A 258 -49.70 -18.75 -7.57
CA LYS A 258 -48.95 -17.61 -7.02
C LYS A 258 -49.94 -16.85 -6.14
N LYS A 259 -49.64 -16.71 -4.80
CA LYS A 259 -50.34 -15.71 -3.99
C LYS A 259 -50.30 -14.45 -4.83
N GLU A 260 -51.46 -13.92 -5.21
CA GLU A 260 -51.56 -12.61 -5.81
C GLU A 260 -50.85 -11.67 -4.83
N GLY A 261 -49.59 -11.33 -5.15
CA GLY A 261 -48.88 -10.27 -4.46
C GLY A 261 -49.78 -9.08 -4.54
N LYS A 262 -50.04 -8.40 -3.44
CA LYS A 262 -50.68 -7.09 -3.42
C LYS A 262 -50.25 -6.37 -4.68
N ALA A 263 -51.23 -5.93 -5.48
CA ALA A 263 -51.01 -5.15 -6.68
C ALA A 263 -49.89 -4.16 -6.39
N ASP A 264 -48.81 -4.31 -7.11
CA ASP A 264 -47.63 -3.46 -6.91
C ASP A 264 -48.14 -2.03 -6.90
N GLY A 265 -48.07 -1.42 -5.70
CA GLY A 265 -48.26 0.00 -5.54
C GLY A 265 -47.39 0.73 -6.55
N ALA A 266 -47.79 1.89 -6.95
CA ALA A 266 -47.16 2.76 -7.94
C ALA A 266 -45.65 2.47 -8.07
N PRO A 267 -45.09 2.34 -9.30
CA PRO A 267 -43.74 1.84 -9.52
C PRO A 267 -42.80 2.50 -8.53
N GLU A 268 -42.23 1.70 -7.63
CA GLU A 268 -41.24 2.19 -6.66
C GLU A 268 -40.29 3.11 -7.44
N ALA A 269 -40.26 4.38 -7.03
CA ALA A 269 -39.45 5.39 -7.72
C ALA A 269 -38.04 4.79 -7.84
N GLN A 270 -37.68 4.41 -9.06
CA GLN A 270 -36.49 3.62 -9.33
C GLN A 270 -35.31 4.34 -8.72
N ARG A 271 -34.78 3.79 -7.63
CA ARG A 271 -33.63 4.33 -6.91
C ARG A 271 -32.47 4.54 -7.87
N PHE A 272 -31.74 5.62 -7.73
CA PHE A 272 -30.56 5.89 -8.52
C PHE A 272 -29.36 6.19 -7.61
N PRO A 273 -28.28 5.43 -7.73
CA PRO A 273 -28.06 4.31 -8.65
C PRO A 273 -28.94 3.10 -8.31
N THR A 274 -29.18 2.22 -9.28
CA THR A 274 -29.96 0.99 -9.07
C THR A 274 -29.34 0.05 -8.04
N GLU A 275 -28.00 0.06 -7.95
CA GLU A 275 -27.20 -0.64 -6.95
C GLU A 275 -26.30 0.34 -6.22
N PRO A 276 -26.03 0.15 -4.91
CA PRO A 276 -25.10 1.00 -4.17
C PRO A 276 -23.73 1.07 -4.84
N GLN A 277 -23.10 2.25 -4.81
CA GLN A 277 -21.79 2.47 -5.42
C GLN A 277 -20.74 2.80 -4.36
N GLU A 278 -19.65 2.03 -4.32
CA GLU A 278 -18.56 2.20 -3.34
C GLU A 278 -17.60 3.33 -3.73
N ASN A 279 -17.31 3.47 -5.04
CA ASN A 279 -16.38 4.49 -5.51
C ASN A 279 -17.10 5.85 -5.65
N LEU A 280 -17.05 6.64 -4.57
CA LEU A 280 -17.72 7.93 -4.48
C LEU A 280 -17.19 8.93 -5.53
N LEU A 281 -15.87 9.03 -5.67
CA LEU A 281 -15.26 9.95 -6.63
C LEU A 281 -15.64 9.58 -8.08
N TYR A 282 -15.70 8.28 -8.41
CA TYR A 282 -16.16 7.87 -9.73
C TYR A 282 -17.63 8.23 -9.96
N PHE A 283 -18.47 8.01 -8.95
CA PHE A 283 -19.88 8.38 -9.05
C PHE A 283 -20.05 9.89 -9.25
N ILE A 284 -19.33 10.70 -8.50
CA ILE A 284 -19.34 12.16 -8.61
C ILE A 284 -18.79 12.60 -9.98
N GLU A 285 -17.66 12.06 -10.42
CA GLU A 285 -17.07 12.34 -11.75
C GLU A 285 -18.11 12.15 -12.88
N LYS A 286 -18.93 11.09 -12.79
CA LYS A 286 -19.89 10.74 -13.85
C LYS A 286 -21.24 11.44 -13.72
N ASN A 287 -21.68 11.76 -12.50
CA ASN A 287 -23.08 12.14 -12.26
C ASN A 287 -23.28 13.53 -11.65
N ALA A 288 -22.23 14.16 -11.08
CA ALA A 288 -22.38 15.52 -10.52
C ALA A 288 -22.71 16.54 -11.63
N PRO A 289 -23.86 17.21 -11.55
CA PRO A 289 -24.36 17.98 -12.70
C PRO A 289 -23.67 19.33 -12.89
N LEU A 290 -23.12 19.93 -11.82
CA LEU A 290 -22.54 21.28 -11.85
C LEU A 290 -21.02 21.29 -12.08
N LEU A 291 -20.35 20.13 -12.09
CA LEU A 291 -18.91 20.09 -12.33
C LEU A 291 -18.58 20.55 -13.76
N GLU A 292 -17.66 21.49 -13.85
CA GLU A 292 -17.06 21.90 -15.11
C GLU A 292 -16.12 20.83 -15.69
N PRO A 293 -15.78 20.88 -16.98
CA PRO A 293 -14.90 19.90 -17.61
C PRO A 293 -13.54 19.73 -16.89
N TRP A 294 -12.90 20.83 -16.49
CA TRP A 294 -11.62 20.80 -15.78
C TRP A 294 -11.75 20.18 -14.39
N GLN A 295 -12.84 20.45 -13.67
CA GLN A 295 -13.11 19.86 -12.37
C GLN A 295 -13.29 18.34 -12.45
N ARG A 296 -14.01 17.86 -13.47
CA ARG A 296 -14.14 16.42 -13.72
C ARG A 296 -12.81 15.75 -13.98
N GLU A 297 -11.91 16.43 -14.70
CA GLU A 297 -10.57 15.90 -14.96
C GLU A 297 -9.74 15.86 -13.67
N VAL A 298 -9.80 16.89 -12.82
CA VAL A 298 -9.15 16.88 -11.49
C VAL A 298 -9.66 15.73 -10.63
N VAL A 299 -10.97 15.51 -10.55
CA VAL A 299 -11.54 14.34 -9.82
C VAL A 299 -10.98 13.02 -10.38
N ARG A 300 -10.87 12.91 -11.72
CA ARG A 300 -10.32 11.73 -12.38
C ARG A 300 -8.85 11.54 -12.05
N LEU A 301 -8.05 12.61 -12.04
CA LEU A 301 -6.63 12.57 -11.68
C LEU A 301 -6.44 12.05 -10.26
N VAL A 302 -7.10 12.65 -9.28
CA VAL A 302 -7.00 12.23 -7.88
C VAL A 302 -7.44 10.77 -7.72
N ARG A 303 -8.54 10.37 -8.35
CA ARG A 303 -9.05 8.99 -8.30
C ARG A 303 -8.04 7.98 -8.88
N LYS A 304 -7.42 8.30 -10.03
CA LYS A 304 -6.46 7.38 -10.66
C LYS A 304 -5.17 7.26 -9.85
N ILE A 305 -4.70 8.35 -9.25
CA ILE A 305 -3.53 8.34 -8.37
C ILE A 305 -3.85 7.55 -7.09
N ALA A 306 -5.02 7.75 -6.48
CA ALA A 306 -5.47 6.97 -5.33
C ALA A 306 -5.55 5.46 -5.66
N GLN A 307 -6.04 5.09 -6.85
CA GLN A 307 -6.09 3.70 -7.31
C GLN A 307 -4.69 3.10 -7.50
N TYR A 308 -3.72 3.89 -7.98
CA TYR A 308 -2.33 3.44 -8.13
C TYR A 308 -1.69 3.07 -6.78
N PHE A 309 -1.98 3.84 -5.71
CA PHE A 309 -1.47 3.56 -4.36
C PHE A 309 -2.26 2.48 -3.59
N TYR A 310 -3.43 2.10 -4.08
CA TYR A 310 -4.31 1.17 -3.36
C TYR A 310 -3.68 -0.22 -3.08
N PRO A 311 -2.94 -0.87 -4.01
CA PRO A 311 -2.24 -2.12 -3.74
C PRO A 311 -1.21 -2.01 -2.62
N GLN A 312 -0.44 -0.91 -2.56
CA GLN A 312 0.59 -0.71 -1.53
C GLN A 312 -0.01 -0.71 -0.11
N ARG A 313 -1.19 -0.13 0.06
CA ARG A 313 -1.91 -0.11 1.34
C ARG A 313 -2.39 -1.48 1.81
N GLN A 314 -2.49 -2.45 0.92
CA GLN A 314 -2.95 -3.81 1.20
C GLN A 314 -1.82 -4.82 1.29
N THR A 315 -0.59 -4.42 1.03
CA THR A 315 0.57 -5.30 0.92
C THR A 315 1.79 -4.74 1.65
N GLN A 316 1.60 -3.91 2.65
CA GLN A 316 2.71 -3.29 3.38
C GLN A 316 3.62 -4.34 4.04
N VAL A 317 3.04 -5.30 4.79
CA VAL A 317 3.80 -6.37 5.45
C VAL A 317 4.47 -7.26 4.42
N MET A 318 3.75 -7.62 3.36
CA MET A 318 4.30 -8.51 2.33
C MET A 318 5.39 -7.82 1.51
N ASN A 319 5.18 -6.58 1.09
CA ASN A 319 6.11 -5.84 0.25
C ASN A 319 7.42 -5.53 0.98
N GLU A 320 7.32 -4.97 2.20
CA GLU A 320 8.49 -4.68 3.03
C GLU A 320 9.20 -5.97 3.46
N GLY A 321 8.44 -6.98 3.85
CA GLY A 321 8.98 -8.28 4.22
C GLY A 321 9.69 -8.99 3.07
N TRP A 322 9.12 -8.94 1.85
CA TRP A 322 9.72 -9.51 0.65
C TRP A 322 11.03 -8.84 0.28
N ALA A 323 11.04 -7.51 0.25
CA ALA A 323 12.23 -6.75 -0.07
C ALA A 323 13.33 -6.97 0.99
N THR A 324 12.96 -7.03 2.27
CA THR A 324 13.88 -7.34 3.38
C THR A 324 14.42 -8.76 3.31
N PHE A 325 13.58 -9.74 2.99
CA PHE A 325 14.03 -11.13 2.79
C PHE A 325 15.03 -11.24 1.64
N TRP A 326 14.75 -10.59 0.52
CA TRP A 326 15.62 -10.69 -0.64
C TRP A 326 16.92 -9.90 -0.48
N HIS A 327 16.91 -8.70 0.10
CA HIS A 327 18.19 -8.03 0.32
C HIS A 327 19.09 -8.85 1.24
N HIS A 328 18.52 -9.40 2.32
CA HIS A 328 19.24 -10.29 3.23
C HIS A 328 19.78 -11.54 2.50
N LYS A 329 18.95 -12.18 1.68
CA LYS A 329 19.36 -13.40 0.95
C LYS A 329 20.42 -13.13 -0.11
N LEU A 330 20.27 -12.03 -0.89
CA LEU A 330 21.19 -11.67 -1.95
C LEU A 330 22.57 -11.28 -1.39
N LEU A 331 22.60 -10.39 -0.38
CA LEU A 331 23.87 -9.94 0.20
C LEU A 331 24.61 -11.06 0.95
N ASN A 332 23.90 -11.93 1.69
CA ASN A 332 24.53 -13.11 2.27
C ASN A 332 25.11 -14.03 1.19
N THR A 333 24.41 -14.22 0.08
CA THR A 333 24.91 -15.05 -1.02
C THR A 333 26.18 -14.45 -1.64
N LEU A 334 26.23 -13.11 -1.81
CA LEU A 334 27.42 -12.41 -2.30
C LEU A 334 28.59 -12.51 -1.32
N TYR A 335 28.31 -12.46 -0.03
CA TYR A 335 29.32 -12.65 1.01
C TYR A 335 29.85 -14.11 1.01
N ASP A 336 28.97 -15.08 0.96
CA ASP A 336 29.34 -16.52 0.88
C ASP A 336 30.15 -16.82 -0.39
N ASP A 337 29.87 -16.15 -1.50
CA ASP A 337 30.61 -16.22 -2.77
C ASP A 337 31.96 -15.45 -2.71
N GLY A 338 32.30 -14.81 -1.59
CA GLY A 338 33.56 -14.06 -1.38
C GLY A 338 33.62 -12.72 -2.10
N GLN A 339 32.46 -12.15 -2.48
CA GLN A 339 32.38 -10.91 -3.23
C GLN A 339 32.21 -9.66 -2.36
N LEU A 340 31.82 -9.83 -1.10
CA LEU A 340 31.70 -8.76 -0.11
C LEU A 340 32.75 -8.94 0.98
N SER A 341 33.30 -7.83 1.48
CA SER A 341 34.23 -7.82 2.60
C SER A 341 33.51 -8.04 3.93
N ASP A 342 34.26 -8.46 4.97
CA ASP A 342 33.77 -8.55 6.35
C ASP A 342 33.28 -7.19 6.86
N GLY A 343 33.92 -6.09 6.45
CA GLY A 343 33.52 -4.72 6.81
C GLY A 343 32.15 -4.37 6.27
N MET A 344 31.93 -4.62 4.98
CA MET A 344 30.60 -4.45 4.37
C MET A 344 29.53 -5.34 5.02
N MET A 345 29.88 -6.60 5.31
CA MET A 345 28.96 -7.52 5.96
C MET A 345 28.50 -7.01 7.32
N LEU A 346 29.40 -6.52 8.14
CA LEU A 346 29.08 -5.95 9.46
C LEU A 346 28.22 -4.71 9.36
N GLU A 347 28.50 -3.82 8.41
CA GLU A 347 27.76 -2.57 8.22
C GLU A 347 26.31 -2.84 7.76
N TRP A 348 26.12 -3.60 6.69
CA TRP A 348 24.78 -3.83 6.18
C TRP A 348 23.93 -4.68 7.12
N ILE A 349 24.53 -5.68 7.84
CA ILE A 349 23.76 -6.49 8.79
C ILE A 349 23.32 -5.69 10.01
N SER A 350 24.13 -4.71 10.45
CA SER A 350 23.75 -3.76 11.49
C SER A 350 22.53 -2.96 11.05
N SER A 351 22.54 -2.45 9.82
CA SER A 351 21.42 -1.70 9.24
C SER A 351 20.18 -2.59 9.10
N HIS A 352 20.32 -3.78 8.58
CA HIS A 352 19.24 -4.78 8.49
C HIS A 352 18.61 -5.05 9.85
N THR A 353 19.44 -5.28 10.88
CA THR A 353 18.94 -5.56 12.24
C THR A 353 18.15 -4.39 12.81
N ASN A 354 18.55 -3.15 12.53
CA ASN A 354 17.82 -1.96 12.93
C ASN A 354 16.45 -1.86 12.23
N VAL A 355 16.39 -2.19 10.95
CA VAL A 355 15.13 -2.17 10.16
C VAL A 355 14.12 -3.17 10.69
N ILE A 356 14.56 -4.40 11.02
CA ILE A 356 13.68 -5.46 11.53
C ILE A 356 13.50 -5.43 13.05
N PHE A 357 14.05 -4.43 13.75
CA PHE A 357 13.89 -4.33 15.20
C PHE A 357 12.43 -4.15 15.58
N GLN A 358 11.92 -5.08 16.40
CA GLN A 358 10.58 -5.00 16.99
C GLN A 358 10.69 -4.58 18.45
N PRO A 359 10.34 -3.34 18.80
CA PRO A 359 10.31 -2.93 20.20
C PRO A 359 9.30 -3.78 20.99
N PRO A 360 9.63 -4.24 22.21
CA PRO A 360 8.67 -4.96 23.03
C PRO A 360 7.53 -4.02 23.50
N VAL A 361 6.37 -4.61 23.82
CA VAL A 361 5.22 -3.87 24.37
C VAL A 361 5.66 -3.12 25.64
N GLY A 362 5.31 -1.85 25.72
CA GLY A 362 5.73 -0.96 26.82
C GLY A 362 7.08 -0.25 26.61
N HIS A 363 7.81 -0.57 25.56
CA HIS A 363 9.00 0.20 25.18
C HIS A 363 8.60 1.57 24.61
N ARG A 364 9.37 2.63 24.89
CA ARG A 364 9.10 4.00 24.44
C ARG A 364 8.90 4.13 22.91
N ALA A 365 9.60 3.30 22.13
CA ALA A 365 9.52 3.28 20.68
C ALA A 365 8.46 2.32 20.12
N TYR A 366 7.63 1.69 20.97
CA TYR A 366 6.59 0.79 20.50
C TYR A 366 5.46 1.58 19.85
N SER A 367 5.22 1.35 18.58
CA SER A 367 4.15 1.97 17.78
C SER A 367 3.26 0.94 17.08
N GLY A 368 3.28 -0.30 17.57
CA GLY A 368 2.62 -1.44 16.95
C GLY A 368 3.62 -2.46 16.40
N ILE A 369 3.13 -3.40 15.61
CA ILE A 369 3.96 -4.41 14.97
C ILE A 369 4.69 -3.77 13.78
N ASN A 370 6.03 -3.94 13.75
CA ASN A 370 6.86 -3.49 12.65
C ASN A 370 6.59 -4.37 11.41
N PRO A 371 6.08 -3.81 10.29
CA PRO A 371 5.77 -4.58 9.09
C PRO A 371 7.01 -5.25 8.46
N TYR A 372 8.18 -4.62 8.53
CA TYR A 372 9.45 -5.21 8.09
C TYR A 372 9.79 -6.46 8.89
N ALA A 373 9.72 -6.35 10.22
CA ALA A 373 9.99 -7.47 11.12
C ALA A 373 9.04 -8.64 10.89
N LEU A 374 7.74 -8.38 10.87
CA LEU A 374 6.73 -9.41 10.67
C LEU A 374 6.86 -10.07 9.29
N GLY A 375 6.95 -9.27 8.24
CA GLY A 375 7.04 -9.77 6.87
C GLY A 375 8.30 -10.59 6.62
N PHE A 376 9.48 -10.08 7.04
CA PHE A 376 10.74 -10.79 6.95
C PHE A 376 10.70 -12.13 7.72
N ALA A 377 10.19 -12.10 8.96
CA ALA A 377 10.09 -13.30 9.78
C ALA A 377 9.15 -14.33 9.15
N MET A 378 8.01 -13.91 8.58
CA MET A 378 7.08 -14.81 7.90
C MET A 378 7.69 -15.46 6.65
N TYR A 379 8.35 -14.71 5.77
CA TYR A 379 9.02 -15.30 4.59
C TYR A 379 10.16 -16.24 4.98
N THR A 380 10.92 -15.89 6.02
CA THR A 380 11.97 -16.74 6.57
C THR A 380 11.40 -18.03 7.16
N ASP A 381 10.27 -17.92 7.85
CA ASP A 381 9.61 -19.10 8.44
C ASP A 381 8.97 -20.01 7.38
N ILE A 382 8.37 -19.46 6.33
CA ILE A 382 7.90 -20.26 5.17
C ILE A 382 9.07 -21.05 4.57
N LYS A 383 10.24 -20.41 4.37
CA LYS A 383 11.44 -21.09 3.88
C LYS A 383 11.86 -22.21 4.83
N ARG A 384 11.91 -21.97 6.13
CA ARG A 384 12.23 -22.98 7.16
C ARG A 384 11.26 -24.16 7.12
N ILE A 385 9.95 -23.89 7.07
CA ILE A 385 8.91 -24.94 6.99
C ILE A 385 9.08 -25.80 5.73
N CYS A 386 9.51 -25.19 4.63
CA CYS A 386 9.82 -25.94 3.42
C CYS A 386 11.08 -26.82 3.55
N GLU A 387 12.15 -26.30 4.15
CA GLU A 387 13.45 -26.98 4.21
C GLU A 387 13.54 -27.97 5.38
N ALA A 388 13.02 -27.62 6.56
CA ALA A 388 13.14 -28.39 7.79
C ALA A 388 11.85 -28.33 8.63
N PRO A 389 10.73 -28.91 8.15
CA PRO A 389 9.46 -28.87 8.85
C PRO A 389 9.49 -29.75 10.12
N THR A 390 8.94 -29.21 11.21
CA THR A 390 8.61 -29.97 12.43
C THR A 390 7.28 -30.72 12.24
N GLU A 391 6.91 -31.58 13.21
CA GLU A 391 5.61 -32.26 13.21
C GLU A 391 4.46 -31.20 13.34
N GLU A 392 4.64 -30.16 14.16
CA GLU A 392 3.69 -29.06 14.25
C GLU A 392 3.49 -28.38 12.89
N ASP A 393 4.58 -28.11 12.16
CA ASP A 393 4.51 -27.49 10.83
C ASP A 393 3.77 -28.38 9.83
N ARG A 394 3.95 -29.70 9.89
CA ARG A 394 3.24 -30.65 9.01
C ARG A 394 1.74 -30.68 9.27
N VAL A 395 1.33 -30.51 10.52
CA VAL A 395 -0.07 -30.42 10.92
C VAL A 395 -0.69 -29.08 10.45
N TRP A 396 0.03 -27.96 10.68
CA TRP A 396 -0.49 -26.65 10.35
C TRP A 396 -0.40 -26.30 8.85
N PHE A 397 0.61 -26.83 8.16
CA PHE A 397 0.91 -26.51 6.77
C PHE A 397 1.13 -27.74 5.88
N PRO A 398 0.20 -28.70 5.84
CA PRO A 398 0.37 -29.93 5.05
C PRO A 398 0.51 -29.63 3.55
N GLY A 399 0.05 -28.47 3.10
CA GLY A 399 0.10 -28.04 1.72
C GLY A 399 1.51 -27.75 1.20
N PHE A 400 2.45 -27.31 2.05
CA PHE A 400 3.79 -26.89 1.60
C PHE A 400 4.96 -27.32 2.49
N ALA A 401 4.72 -27.89 3.68
CA ALA A 401 5.78 -28.40 4.54
C ALA A 401 6.63 -29.47 3.80
N GLY A 402 7.96 -29.24 3.73
CA GLY A 402 8.90 -30.12 3.03
C GLY A 402 8.89 -30.00 1.49
N LYS A 403 8.21 -29.00 0.92
CA LYS A 403 8.23 -28.72 -0.52
C LYS A 403 9.35 -27.72 -0.88
N PRO A 404 9.71 -27.56 -2.16
CA PRO A 404 10.68 -26.57 -2.58
C PRO A 404 10.28 -25.16 -2.15
N TRP A 405 11.20 -24.43 -1.47
CA TRP A 405 10.89 -23.14 -0.86
C TRP A 405 10.68 -22.00 -1.86
N LEU A 406 11.47 -21.95 -2.95
CA LEU A 406 11.37 -20.88 -3.96
C LEU A 406 9.97 -20.80 -4.61
N PRO A 407 9.42 -21.91 -5.16
CA PRO A 407 8.07 -21.89 -5.70
C PRO A 407 7.00 -21.57 -4.64
N THR A 408 7.21 -21.96 -3.39
CA THR A 408 6.27 -21.69 -2.29
C THR A 408 6.26 -20.23 -1.93
N LEU A 409 7.44 -19.59 -1.83
CA LEU A 409 7.56 -18.16 -1.60
C LEU A 409 6.99 -17.34 -2.76
N ASP A 410 7.30 -17.71 -4.01
CA ASP A 410 6.77 -17.06 -5.19
C ASP A 410 5.24 -17.15 -5.24
N HIS A 411 4.67 -18.31 -4.90
CA HIS A 411 3.22 -18.49 -4.79
C HIS A 411 2.61 -17.58 -3.72
N ALA A 412 3.23 -17.49 -2.55
CA ALA A 412 2.76 -16.63 -1.46
C ALA A 412 2.83 -15.15 -1.88
N MET A 413 3.93 -14.70 -2.46
CA MET A 413 4.09 -13.33 -2.92
C MET A 413 3.07 -12.94 -4.00
N ARG A 414 2.83 -13.82 -4.98
CA ARG A 414 2.00 -13.51 -6.16
C ARG A 414 0.51 -13.48 -5.88
N ASN A 415 0.01 -14.26 -4.91
CA ASN A 415 -1.41 -14.57 -4.82
C ASN A 415 -2.10 -14.06 -3.55
N TYR A 416 -1.38 -13.41 -2.66
CA TYR A 416 -1.90 -12.95 -1.37
C TYR A 416 -1.73 -11.44 -1.20
N LYS A 417 -2.50 -10.87 -0.27
CA LYS A 417 -2.37 -9.55 0.34
C LYS A 417 -2.13 -9.73 1.84
N ASP A 418 -1.77 -8.69 2.59
CA ASP A 418 -1.37 -8.79 3.99
C ASP A 418 -2.35 -9.60 4.86
N GLU A 419 -3.64 -9.26 4.79
CA GLU A 419 -4.68 -9.98 5.54
C GLU A 419 -4.64 -11.48 5.28
N SER A 420 -4.71 -11.88 4.01
CA SER A 420 -4.76 -13.29 3.62
C SER A 420 -3.41 -13.99 3.78
N PHE A 421 -2.30 -13.27 3.62
CA PHE A 421 -0.95 -13.78 3.86
C PHE A 421 -0.75 -14.14 5.33
N ILE A 422 -1.09 -13.23 6.24
CA ILE A 422 -1.06 -13.46 7.69
C ILE A 422 -1.99 -14.61 8.05
N GLY A 423 -3.23 -14.58 7.55
CA GLY A 423 -4.22 -15.62 7.80
C GLY A 423 -3.79 -17.01 7.34
N GLN A 424 -2.98 -17.12 6.29
CA GLN A 424 -2.55 -18.40 5.72
C GLN A 424 -1.19 -18.88 6.25
N PHE A 425 -0.22 -17.98 6.45
CA PHE A 425 1.19 -18.38 6.63
C PHE A 425 1.77 -18.08 8.02
N LEU A 426 1.11 -17.32 8.89
CA LEU A 426 1.62 -17.06 10.23
C LEU A 426 1.60 -18.35 11.08
N SER A 427 2.77 -18.86 11.43
CA SER A 427 2.91 -20.13 12.15
C SER A 427 2.79 -19.97 13.67
N PRO A 428 2.43 -21.05 14.41
CA PRO A 428 2.49 -21.09 15.86
C PRO A 428 3.88 -20.78 16.41
N LYS A 429 4.92 -21.33 15.76
CA LYS A 429 6.33 -21.04 16.13
C LYS A 429 6.61 -19.55 16.07
N LEU A 430 6.26 -18.88 14.96
CA LEU A 430 6.51 -17.47 14.80
C LEU A 430 5.70 -16.62 15.78
N MET A 431 4.46 -17.01 16.10
CA MET A 431 3.68 -16.34 17.15
C MET A 431 4.37 -16.41 18.51
N ARG A 432 4.99 -17.56 18.85
CA ARG A 432 5.77 -17.71 20.09
C ARG A 432 7.03 -16.84 20.06
N ASP A 433 7.79 -16.90 18.98
CA ASP A 433 9.05 -16.17 18.83
C ASP A 433 8.85 -14.64 18.91
N MET A 434 7.76 -14.14 18.35
CA MET A 434 7.39 -12.71 18.37
C MET A 434 6.52 -12.31 19.58
N HIS A 435 6.25 -13.23 20.49
CA HIS A 435 5.39 -13.02 21.68
C HIS A 435 4.03 -12.42 21.32
N LEU A 436 3.39 -12.91 20.25
CA LEU A 436 2.07 -12.44 19.82
C LEU A 436 0.97 -13.05 20.70
N PHE A 437 0.19 -12.18 21.32
CA PHE A 437 -0.97 -12.54 22.14
C PHE A 437 -2.17 -11.74 21.66
N ALA A 438 -3.38 -12.31 21.76
CA ALA A 438 -4.59 -11.52 21.70
C ALA A 438 -4.85 -10.89 23.08
N VAL A 439 -4.82 -9.57 23.13
CA VAL A 439 -5.01 -8.81 24.36
C VAL A 439 -6.31 -8.01 24.24
N HIS A 440 -7.17 -8.09 25.25
CA HIS A 440 -8.35 -7.26 25.36
C HIS A 440 -8.04 -6.08 26.29
N ASP A 441 -8.08 -4.87 25.75
CA ASP A 441 -7.96 -3.63 26.49
C ASP A 441 -9.38 -3.10 26.80
N ASP A 442 -9.79 -3.20 28.04
CA ASP A 442 -11.03 -2.61 28.54
C ASP A 442 -10.70 -1.26 29.19
N GLU A 443 -11.10 -0.16 28.56
CA GLU A 443 -10.88 1.22 29.06
C GLU A 443 -11.31 1.43 30.53
N LYS A 444 -12.13 0.54 31.06
CA LYS A 444 -12.61 0.60 32.46
C LYS A 444 -11.73 -0.16 33.44
N LYS A 445 -10.72 -0.89 32.97
CA LYS A 445 -9.83 -1.72 33.80
C LYS A 445 -8.40 -1.22 33.68
N SER A 446 -7.68 -1.22 34.78
CA SER A 446 -6.25 -0.86 34.81
C SER A 446 -5.32 -1.97 34.34
N GLU A 447 -5.84 -3.15 34.05
CA GLU A 447 -5.07 -4.33 33.67
C GLU A 447 -5.49 -4.83 32.27
N LEU A 448 -4.51 -5.15 31.45
CA LEU A 448 -4.71 -5.82 30.16
C LEU A 448 -5.07 -7.29 30.40
N GLN A 449 -6.14 -7.76 29.77
CA GLN A 449 -6.53 -9.17 29.82
C GLN A 449 -6.02 -9.90 28.59
N VAL A 450 -5.26 -10.98 28.79
CA VAL A 450 -4.87 -11.88 27.69
C VAL A 450 -6.10 -12.68 27.28
N ALA A 451 -6.59 -12.46 26.06
CA ALA A 451 -7.78 -13.13 25.52
C ALA A 451 -7.42 -14.49 24.87
N ALA A 452 -6.19 -14.65 24.34
CA ALA A 452 -5.74 -15.89 23.73
C ALA A 452 -4.33 -16.24 24.18
N ILE A 453 -4.13 -17.49 24.56
CA ILE A 453 -2.84 -18.08 24.97
C ILE A 453 -2.27 -18.96 23.85
N HIS A 454 -1.02 -19.43 24.01
CA HIS A 454 -0.33 -20.30 23.06
C HIS A 454 -0.81 -21.77 23.15
N ASP A 455 -2.06 -22.00 22.80
CA ASP A 455 -2.63 -23.31 22.50
C ASP A 455 -3.23 -23.29 21.07
N GLU A 456 -3.77 -24.42 20.61
CA GLU A 456 -4.27 -24.52 19.23
C GLU A 456 -5.40 -23.50 18.94
N ALA A 457 -6.31 -23.30 19.86
CA ALA A 457 -7.40 -22.35 19.73
C ALA A 457 -6.88 -20.90 19.74
N GLY A 458 -5.99 -20.60 20.69
CA GLY A 458 -5.35 -19.29 20.82
C GLY A 458 -4.51 -18.90 19.60
N TYR A 459 -3.77 -19.82 19.00
CA TYR A 459 -3.04 -19.54 17.75
C TYR A 459 -3.99 -19.17 16.61
N ARG A 460 -5.13 -19.83 16.48
CA ARG A 460 -6.14 -19.50 15.48
C ARG A 460 -6.74 -18.11 15.73
N GLU A 461 -7.02 -17.79 16.98
CA GLU A 461 -7.55 -16.49 17.39
C GLU A 461 -6.54 -15.36 17.13
N VAL A 462 -5.29 -15.51 17.54
CA VAL A 462 -4.20 -14.54 17.28
C VAL A 462 -4.03 -14.31 15.79
N ARG A 463 -3.99 -15.37 14.99
CA ARG A 463 -3.87 -15.29 13.53
C ARG A 463 -5.04 -14.51 12.93
N GLN A 464 -6.26 -14.81 13.37
CA GLN A 464 -7.46 -14.13 12.89
C GLN A 464 -7.49 -12.66 13.31
N ALA A 465 -7.17 -12.36 14.57
CA ALA A 465 -7.14 -11.00 15.09
C ALA A 465 -6.10 -10.13 14.35
N LEU A 466 -4.90 -10.66 14.15
CA LEU A 466 -3.85 -9.95 13.41
C LEU A 466 -4.22 -9.78 11.94
N SER A 467 -4.73 -10.81 11.28
CA SER A 467 -5.21 -10.74 9.89
C SER A 467 -6.27 -9.62 9.73
N GLN A 468 -7.24 -9.54 10.65
CA GLN A 468 -8.27 -8.50 10.64
C GLN A 468 -7.71 -7.07 10.80
N GLN A 469 -6.58 -6.89 11.50
CA GLN A 469 -5.93 -5.58 11.62
C GLN A 469 -5.41 -5.06 10.27
N TYR A 470 -5.07 -5.94 9.35
CA TYR A 470 -4.59 -5.59 8.01
C TYR A 470 -5.69 -5.62 6.93
N ASP A 471 -6.91 -6.01 7.28
CA ASP A 471 -8.04 -5.96 6.35
C ASP A 471 -8.60 -4.54 6.25
N LEU A 472 -8.38 -3.89 5.11
CA LEU A 472 -8.94 -2.56 4.82
C LEU A 472 -10.47 -2.54 4.88
N GLY A 473 -11.13 -3.65 4.57
CA GLY A 473 -12.59 -3.77 4.65
C GLY A 473 -13.13 -3.62 6.08
N THR A 474 -12.32 -3.94 7.10
CA THR A 474 -12.67 -3.79 8.51
C THR A 474 -12.14 -2.48 9.12
N ARG A 475 -11.08 -1.90 8.54
CA ARG A 475 -10.44 -0.66 9.04
C ARG A 475 -11.11 0.60 8.52
N GLU A 476 -11.51 0.60 7.26
CA GLU A 476 -12.15 1.73 6.61
C GLU A 476 -13.67 1.65 6.72
N PRO A 477 -14.36 2.76 7.04
CA PRO A 477 -15.81 2.80 7.04
C PRO A 477 -16.40 2.39 5.68
N ASN A 478 -17.35 1.49 5.67
CA ASN A 478 -18.05 1.09 4.45
C ASN A 478 -19.12 2.13 4.11
N ILE A 479 -18.76 3.13 3.30
CA ILE A 479 -19.64 4.21 2.85
C ILE A 479 -19.90 4.04 1.36
N GLN A 480 -21.17 4.04 0.97
CA GLN A 480 -21.60 3.85 -0.40
C GLN A 480 -22.59 4.92 -0.80
N VAL A 481 -22.62 5.28 -2.09
CA VAL A 481 -23.74 6.04 -2.66
C VAL A 481 -24.98 5.18 -2.63
N TRP A 482 -25.99 5.64 -1.91
CA TRP A 482 -27.22 4.89 -1.71
C TRP A 482 -28.35 5.35 -2.64
N ASP A 483 -28.56 6.66 -2.76
CA ASP A 483 -29.61 7.23 -3.59
C ASP A 483 -29.33 8.68 -3.99
N VAL A 484 -29.97 9.16 -5.02
CA VAL A 484 -30.00 10.57 -5.44
C VAL A 484 -31.45 11.00 -5.68
N ASN A 485 -31.89 12.05 -5.02
CA ASN A 485 -33.21 12.63 -5.24
C ASN A 485 -33.28 13.35 -6.60
N ARG A 486 -33.40 12.58 -7.67
CA ARG A 486 -33.37 13.11 -9.06
C ARG A 486 -34.55 13.98 -9.42
N ARG A 487 -35.70 13.84 -8.73
CA ARG A 487 -36.94 14.56 -9.00
C ARG A 487 -37.15 15.78 -8.09
N GLY A 488 -36.33 15.93 -7.06
CA GLY A 488 -36.40 17.02 -6.11
C GLY A 488 -35.12 17.86 -6.09
N ASP A 489 -34.59 18.08 -4.90
CA ASP A 489 -33.47 18.96 -4.57
C ASP A 489 -32.08 18.39 -4.94
N ARG A 490 -32.01 17.24 -5.59
CA ARG A 490 -30.79 16.53 -5.98
C ARG A 490 -29.89 16.11 -4.81
N THR A 491 -30.43 16.02 -3.62
CA THR A 491 -29.68 15.53 -2.45
C THR A 491 -29.07 14.15 -2.75
N LEU A 492 -27.77 14.02 -2.49
CA LEU A 492 -27.01 12.77 -2.54
C LEU A 492 -27.13 12.07 -1.18
N THR A 493 -27.71 10.90 -1.14
CA THR A 493 -27.78 10.07 0.08
C THR A 493 -26.65 9.03 0.06
N LEU A 494 -25.80 9.09 1.07
CA LEU A 494 -24.77 8.10 1.35
C LEU A 494 -25.24 7.17 2.47
N ARG A 495 -24.77 5.94 2.47
CA ARG A 495 -25.02 4.98 3.55
C ARG A 495 -23.74 4.38 4.07
N HIS A 496 -23.53 4.48 5.37
CA HIS A 496 -22.49 3.81 6.13
C HIS A 496 -23.07 2.55 6.77
N THR A 497 -22.50 1.37 6.45
CA THR A 497 -22.81 0.11 7.13
C THR A 497 -21.78 -0.13 8.22
N GLN A 498 -22.22 -0.13 9.48
CA GLN A 498 -21.33 -0.31 10.63
C GLN A 498 -20.75 -1.73 10.65
N TYR A 499 -19.44 -1.81 10.85
CA TYR A 499 -18.77 -3.06 11.17
C TYR A 499 -18.59 -3.16 12.70
N LYS A 500 -19.16 -4.21 13.31
CA LYS A 500 -19.12 -4.42 14.77
C LYS A 500 -19.54 -3.16 15.56
N ASP A 501 -20.63 -2.52 15.11
CA ASP A 501 -21.23 -1.32 15.71
C ASP A 501 -20.26 -0.10 15.84
N ARG A 502 -19.17 -0.08 15.08
CA ARG A 502 -18.25 1.07 15.08
C ARG A 502 -18.90 2.31 14.49
N PRO A 503 -18.97 3.41 15.25
CA PRO A 503 -19.47 4.68 14.75
C PRO A 503 -18.45 5.34 13.82
N LEU A 504 -18.90 6.32 13.02
CA LEU A 504 -18.04 7.23 12.30
C LEU A 504 -17.42 8.24 13.28
N GLY A 505 -16.19 8.70 12.94
CA GLY A 505 -15.45 9.69 13.74
C GLY A 505 -15.99 11.12 13.64
N ASP A 506 -15.43 12.02 14.41
CA ASP A 506 -15.87 13.43 14.54
C ASP A 506 -15.67 14.25 13.24
N SER A 507 -14.71 13.86 12.40
CA SER A 507 -14.47 14.53 11.10
C SER A 507 -15.54 14.26 10.04
N THR A 508 -16.54 13.42 10.32
CA THR A 508 -17.59 13.03 9.35
C THR A 508 -18.27 14.24 8.72
N LEU A 509 -18.63 15.24 9.50
CA LEU A 509 -19.32 16.43 9.00
C LEU A 509 -18.44 17.24 8.04
N GLU A 510 -17.15 17.36 8.31
CA GLU A 510 -16.21 18.09 7.44
C GLU A 510 -16.03 17.36 6.11
N VAL A 511 -15.90 16.04 6.12
CA VAL A 511 -15.84 15.24 4.88
C VAL A 511 -17.13 15.36 4.07
N LEU A 512 -18.28 15.44 4.72
CA LEU A 512 -19.56 15.69 4.02
C LEU A 512 -19.64 17.07 3.37
N LYS A 513 -19.05 18.12 3.98
CA LYS A 513 -18.94 19.43 3.35
C LYS A 513 -18.12 19.38 2.07
N HIS A 514 -16.98 18.68 2.09
CA HIS A 514 -16.19 18.45 0.88
C HIS A 514 -16.97 17.66 -0.17
N THR A 515 -17.72 16.65 0.25
CA THR A 515 -18.59 15.88 -0.65
C THR A 515 -19.66 16.76 -1.29
N ALA A 516 -20.30 17.66 -0.53
CA ALA A 516 -21.30 18.59 -1.03
C ALA A 516 -20.72 19.58 -2.04
N ARG A 517 -19.49 20.08 -1.82
CA ARG A 517 -18.78 20.93 -2.80
C ARG A 517 -18.56 20.20 -4.13
N LEU A 518 -18.15 18.94 -4.10
CA LEU A 518 -17.94 18.15 -5.31
C LEU A 518 -19.27 17.77 -5.98
N TRP A 519 -20.30 17.50 -5.21
CA TRP A 519 -21.61 17.11 -5.74
C TRP A 519 -22.40 18.32 -6.29
N GLY A 520 -22.24 19.49 -5.67
CA GLY A 520 -22.92 20.73 -6.01
C GLY A 520 -24.29 20.92 -5.37
N PHE A 521 -24.79 19.95 -4.60
CA PHE A 521 -26.08 19.97 -3.89
C PHE A 521 -25.93 19.41 -2.48
N GLY A 522 -27.05 19.35 -1.73
CA GLY A 522 -27.07 18.77 -0.40
C GLY A 522 -26.61 17.31 -0.38
N VAL A 523 -25.99 16.92 0.73
CA VAL A 523 -25.54 15.53 0.98
C VAL A 523 -26.07 15.08 2.34
N ALA A 524 -26.67 13.90 2.38
CA ALA A 524 -27.09 13.21 3.58
C ALA A 524 -26.29 11.92 3.77
N LEU A 525 -25.98 11.55 5.00
CA LEU A 525 -25.33 10.28 5.35
C LEU A 525 -26.12 9.58 6.43
N GLU A 526 -26.51 8.34 6.17
CA GLU A 526 -27.16 7.44 7.11
C GLU A 526 -26.16 6.40 7.61
N SER A 527 -26.00 6.25 8.92
CA SER A 527 -25.26 5.14 9.51
C SER A 527 -26.26 4.06 9.94
N VAL A 528 -26.06 2.84 9.46
CA VAL A 528 -26.94 1.70 9.76
C VAL A 528 -26.17 0.58 10.44
N ASN A 529 -26.81 -0.10 11.39
CA ASN A 529 -26.26 -1.27 12.07
C ASN A 529 -26.45 -2.54 11.20
N ALA A 530 -26.01 -3.69 11.71
CA ALA A 530 -26.12 -4.98 11.02
C ALA A 530 -27.58 -5.40 10.72
N ALA A 531 -28.56 -4.91 11.50
CA ALA A 531 -29.99 -5.15 11.29
C ALA A 531 -30.61 -4.18 10.26
N GLY A 532 -29.82 -3.23 9.70
CA GLY A 532 -30.30 -2.22 8.77
C GLY A 532 -31.03 -1.03 9.44
N ALA A 533 -31.05 -0.95 10.76
CA ALA A 533 -31.65 0.17 11.48
C ALA A 533 -30.70 1.38 11.46
N ILE A 534 -31.24 2.57 11.19
CA ILE A 534 -30.48 3.83 11.19
C ILE A 534 -30.15 4.16 12.64
N THR A 535 -28.85 4.27 12.92
CA THR A 535 -28.31 4.62 14.24
C THR A 535 -27.96 6.11 14.36
N LYS A 536 -27.54 6.73 13.26
CA LYS A 536 -27.19 8.16 13.21
C LYS A 536 -27.33 8.71 11.79
N GLN A 537 -27.67 9.99 11.70
CA GLN A 537 -27.77 10.72 10.45
C GLN A 537 -27.03 12.04 10.52
N TRP A 538 -26.47 12.45 9.39
CA TRP A 538 -25.86 13.76 9.18
C TRP A 538 -26.39 14.33 7.86
N SER A 539 -26.47 15.64 7.78
CA SER A 539 -26.82 16.34 6.55
C SER A 539 -26.04 17.64 6.41
N VAL A 540 -25.70 17.95 5.19
CA VAL A 540 -25.08 19.21 4.79
C VAL A 540 -25.93 19.79 3.67
N ALA A 541 -26.28 21.07 3.80
CA ALA A 541 -27.03 21.78 2.77
C ALA A 541 -26.21 21.97 1.48
N SER A 542 -26.87 22.36 0.41
CA SER A 542 -26.19 22.77 -0.82
C SER A 542 -25.15 23.86 -0.52
N PRO A 543 -23.94 23.78 -1.09
CA PRO A 543 -22.92 24.83 -0.95
C PRO A 543 -23.25 26.11 -1.71
N VAL A 544 -24.30 26.10 -2.54
CA VAL A 544 -24.80 27.25 -3.35
C VAL A 544 -26.00 27.86 -2.69
#